data_5ebb336ac3e25887cd7a21b2ce4006c9
#
_entry.id   5ebb336ac3e25887cd7a21b2ce4006c9
#
_cell.length_a   1.000
_cell.length_b   1.000
_cell.length_c   1.000
_cell.angle_alpha   90.00
_cell.angle_beta   90.00
_cell.angle_gamma   90.00
#
_symmetry.space_group_name_H-M   'P 1'
#
loop_
_entity.id
_entity.type
_entity.pdbx_description
1 polymer ?
#
loop_
_entity_poly.entity_id
_entity_poly.type
_entity_poly.pdbx_seq_one_letter_code
_entity_poly.pdbx_strand_id
1 'polypeptide(L)'
;MNTDSRVTTLIVDNDAWVRRGMKDILEATPDIVVVAEAEDGDQVPAKVTRFRPHVVLMDLKMVRVGGLEATRQLMLMPNPPKVIAMTAFDVDGLVIAAVEAGAHSFMRKDAAPEDFQQAVRVVATDHALFSRDSLRAIAESTPREPVRDQSALAVLTDREREVLAQLATGLGNGEIAERMYLGETTIKSHVSSLFSKLGVNNRVRASLVAYRCGLVS
;
A
#
# COMPACT_ATOMS: atom_id res chain seq x y z
N MET A 1 -5.97 1.74 -28.90
CA MET A 1 -5.67 2.04 -27.50
C MET A 1 -6.60 1.19 -26.65
N ASN A 2 -6.06 0.22 -25.91
CA ASN A 2 -6.86 -0.71 -25.11
C ASN A 2 -7.58 0.05 -23.99
N THR A 3 -8.90 -0.05 -23.95
CA THR A 3 -9.78 0.58 -22.93
C THR A 3 -9.64 -0.05 -21.54
N ASP A 4 -8.70 -0.98 -21.36
CA ASP A 4 -8.58 -1.84 -20.17
C ASP A 4 -7.43 -1.42 -19.22
N SER A 5 -6.80 -0.26 -19.43
CA SER A 5 -5.62 0.14 -18.64
C SER A 5 -5.87 1.29 -17.65
N ARG A 6 -7.14 1.69 -17.43
CA ARG A 6 -7.45 2.78 -16.49
C ARG A 6 -7.40 2.28 -15.05
N VAL A 7 -6.79 3.08 -14.18
CA VAL A 7 -6.78 2.82 -12.73
C VAL A 7 -8.10 3.29 -12.13
N THR A 8 -8.88 2.37 -11.61
CA THR A 8 -10.14 2.67 -10.92
C THR A 8 -9.88 2.97 -9.44
N THR A 9 -10.46 4.06 -8.95
CA THR A 9 -10.17 4.59 -7.61
C THR A 9 -11.46 4.81 -6.83
N LEU A 10 -11.45 4.48 -5.52
CA LEU A 10 -12.45 4.85 -4.53
C LEU A 10 -11.87 5.94 -3.63
N ILE A 11 -12.58 7.05 -3.43
CA ILE A 11 -12.22 8.12 -2.48
C ILE A 11 -13.05 7.97 -1.22
N VAL A 12 -12.38 7.96 -0.07
CA VAL A 12 -13.02 7.85 1.25
C VAL A 12 -12.55 9.01 2.14
N ASP A 13 -13.46 9.91 2.45
CA ASP A 13 -13.19 11.09 3.27
C ASP A 13 -14.52 11.61 3.83
N ASN A 14 -14.57 12.08 5.06
CA ASN A 14 -15.80 12.63 5.65
C ASN A 14 -16.12 14.05 5.15
N ASP A 15 -15.15 14.77 4.59
CA ASP A 15 -15.34 16.09 4.01
C ASP A 15 -15.72 16.00 2.53
N ALA A 16 -16.92 16.48 2.18
CA ALA A 16 -17.40 16.49 0.80
C ALA A 16 -16.57 17.37 -0.15
N TRP A 17 -15.98 18.47 0.36
CA TRP A 17 -15.12 19.34 -0.44
C TRP A 17 -13.81 18.66 -0.78
N VAL A 18 -13.21 17.93 0.17
CA VAL A 18 -12.01 17.14 -0.05
C VAL A 18 -12.30 16.05 -1.09
N ARG A 19 -13.42 15.30 -0.95
CA ARG A 19 -13.77 14.28 -1.96
C ARG A 19 -13.92 14.87 -3.36
N ARG A 20 -14.60 16.02 -3.47
CA ARG A 20 -14.78 16.71 -4.75
C ARG A 20 -13.46 17.15 -5.35
N GLY A 21 -12.61 17.81 -4.55
CA GLY A 21 -11.29 18.27 -5.01
C GLY A 21 -10.39 17.10 -5.44
N MET A 22 -10.34 16.01 -4.67
CA MET A 22 -9.59 14.82 -5.02
C MET A 22 -10.09 14.17 -6.31
N LYS A 23 -11.40 14.14 -6.52
CA LYS A 23 -11.98 13.65 -7.77
C LYS A 23 -11.54 14.49 -8.96
N ASP A 24 -11.65 15.82 -8.86
CA ASP A 24 -11.25 16.73 -9.92
C ASP A 24 -9.74 16.61 -10.23
N ILE A 25 -8.89 16.43 -9.20
CA ILE A 25 -7.44 16.17 -9.35
C ILE A 25 -7.19 14.85 -10.10
N LEU A 26 -7.81 13.76 -9.69
CA LEU A 26 -7.55 12.44 -10.27
C LEU A 26 -8.07 12.34 -11.69
N GLU A 27 -9.27 12.84 -11.95
CA GLU A 27 -9.91 12.79 -13.28
C GLU A 27 -9.39 13.84 -14.27
N ALA A 28 -8.47 14.72 -13.83
CA ALA A 28 -7.72 15.61 -14.74
C ALA A 28 -6.82 14.82 -15.73
N THR A 29 -6.57 13.55 -15.46
CA THR A 29 -5.85 12.64 -16.36
C THR A 29 -6.75 11.50 -16.85
N PRO A 30 -6.64 11.08 -18.14
CA PRO A 30 -7.58 10.13 -18.74
C PRO A 30 -7.39 8.68 -18.26
N ASP A 31 -6.30 8.38 -17.59
CA ASP A 31 -5.89 7.06 -17.15
C ASP A 31 -6.36 6.70 -15.72
N ILE A 32 -6.91 7.67 -14.97
CA ILE A 32 -7.47 7.45 -13.63
C ILE A 32 -8.96 7.77 -13.64
N VAL A 33 -9.77 6.91 -13.02
CA VAL A 33 -11.22 7.09 -12.92
C VAL A 33 -11.69 6.86 -11.50
N VAL A 34 -12.45 7.79 -10.96
CA VAL A 34 -13.10 7.65 -9.64
C VAL A 34 -14.42 6.91 -9.83
N VAL A 35 -14.46 5.63 -9.44
CA VAL A 35 -15.64 4.76 -9.63
C VAL A 35 -16.64 4.86 -8.49
N ALA A 36 -16.23 5.36 -7.32
CA ALA A 36 -17.10 5.56 -6.17
C ALA A 36 -16.49 6.55 -5.17
N GLU A 37 -17.34 7.09 -4.31
CA GLU A 37 -16.98 7.91 -3.16
C GLU A 37 -17.65 7.34 -1.91
N ALA A 38 -17.02 7.48 -0.73
CA ALA A 38 -17.55 7.15 0.58
C ALA A 38 -17.28 8.29 1.57
N GLU A 39 -18.22 8.53 2.47
CA GLU A 39 -18.06 9.56 3.50
C GLU A 39 -17.57 9.02 4.85
N ASP A 40 -17.50 7.68 4.98
CA ASP A 40 -17.05 7.04 6.23
C ASP A 40 -16.60 5.59 5.96
N GLY A 41 -15.79 5.05 6.87
CA GLY A 41 -15.19 3.73 6.72
C GLY A 41 -16.17 2.57 6.70
N ASP A 42 -17.34 2.72 7.33
CA ASP A 42 -18.39 1.70 7.36
C ASP A 42 -18.98 1.40 5.96
N GLN A 43 -18.90 2.35 5.03
CA GLN A 43 -19.41 2.20 3.66
C GLN A 43 -18.40 1.47 2.74
N VAL A 44 -17.13 1.41 3.13
CA VAL A 44 -16.04 1.01 2.25
C VAL A 44 -16.15 -0.45 1.78
N PRO A 45 -16.39 -1.46 2.64
CA PRO A 45 -16.45 -2.86 2.19
C PRO A 45 -17.52 -3.10 1.13
N ALA A 46 -18.71 -2.49 1.29
CA ALA A 46 -19.79 -2.63 0.32
C ALA A 46 -19.44 -2.00 -1.04
N LYS A 47 -18.80 -0.81 -1.02
CA LYS A 47 -18.35 -0.13 -2.25
C LYS A 47 -17.23 -0.89 -2.95
N VAL A 48 -16.27 -1.42 -2.20
CA VAL A 48 -15.18 -2.25 -2.77
C VAL A 48 -15.75 -3.52 -3.42
N THR A 49 -16.68 -4.20 -2.77
CA THR A 49 -17.34 -5.38 -3.34
C THR A 49 -18.07 -5.06 -4.64
N ARG A 50 -18.77 -3.93 -4.69
CA ARG A 50 -19.57 -3.51 -5.83
C ARG A 50 -18.75 -3.01 -7.01
N PHE A 51 -17.79 -2.12 -6.75
CA PHE A 51 -17.07 -1.37 -7.77
C PHE A 51 -15.68 -1.92 -8.08
N ARG A 52 -15.13 -2.78 -7.21
CA ARG A 52 -13.80 -3.42 -7.34
C ARG A 52 -12.71 -2.43 -7.74
N PRO A 53 -12.50 -1.34 -6.99
CA PRO A 53 -11.47 -0.36 -7.30
C PRO A 53 -10.09 -1.00 -7.20
N HIS A 54 -9.14 -0.54 -8.03
CA HIS A 54 -7.73 -0.91 -7.91
C HIS A 54 -7.09 -0.25 -6.70
N VAL A 55 -7.44 1.02 -6.44
CA VAL A 55 -6.86 1.84 -5.36
C VAL A 55 -7.97 2.48 -4.54
N VAL A 56 -7.78 2.54 -3.23
CA VAL A 56 -8.61 3.31 -2.28
C VAL A 56 -7.77 4.43 -1.69
N LEU A 57 -8.18 5.67 -1.89
CA LEU A 57 -7.68 6.83 -1.13
C LEU A 57 -8.49 6.90 0.16
N MET A 58 -7.84 6.72 1.31
CA MET A 58 -8.49 6.53 2.61
C MET A 58 -8.09 7.61 3.61
N ASP A 59 -9.02 8.49 3.97
CA ASP A 59 -8.80 9.35 5.13
C ASP A 59 -8.69 8.53 6.42
N LEU A 60 -7.72 8.88 7.26
CA LEU A 60 -7.52 8.20 8.55
C LEU A 60 -8.50 8.68 9.62
N LYS A 61 -9.00 9.93 9.53
CA LYS A 61 -9.87 10.53 10.53
C LYS A 61 -11.30 10.64 10.02
N MET A 62 -12.14 9.67 10.36
CA MET A 62 -13.57 9.65 10.06
C MET A 62 -14.39 9.45 11.34
N VAL A 63 -15.71 9.65 11.25
CA VAL A 63 -16.58 9.79 12.42
C VAL A 63 -17.02 8.45 13.01
N ARG A 64 -17.49 7.52 12.18
CA ARG A 64 -18.05 6.23 12.62
C ARG A 64 -17.01 5.13 12.65
N VAL A 65 -16.36 4.89 11.50
CA VAL A 65 -15.28 3.92 11.36
C VAL A 65 -14.07 4.63 10.77
N GLY A 66 -13.02 4.77 11.58
CA GLY A 66 -11.78 5.42 11.16
C GLY A 66 -11.05 4.65 10.06
N GLY A 67 -10.23 5.35 9.27
CA GLY A 67 -9.55 4.76 8.12
C GLY A 67 -8.60 3.62 8.44
N LEU A 68 -7.98 3.61 9.61
CA LEU A 68 -7.14 2.49 10.04
C LEU A 68 -7.95 1.21 10.20
N GLU A 69 -9.13 1.29 10.81
CA GLU A 69 -10.00 0.14 11.00
C GLU A 69 -10.61 -0.31 9.67
N ALA A 70 -11.08 0.63 8.85
CA ALA A 70 -11.56 0.33 7.50
C ALA A 70 -10.47 -0.35 6.65
N THR A 71 -9.22 0.10 6.75
CA THR A 71 -8.08 -0.54 6.06
C THR A 71 -7.87 -1.98 6.53
N ARG A 72 -7.90 -2.24 7.85
CA ARG A 72 -7.79 -3.62 8.38
C ARG A 72 -8.90 -4.53 7.84
N GLN A 73 -10.13 -4.03 7.82
CA GLN A 73 -11.26 -4.79 7.27
C GLN A 73 -11.09 -5.10 5.79
N LEU A 74 -10.59 -4.16 5.00
CA LEU A 74 -10.28 -4.39 3.59
C LEU A 74 -9.23 -5.48 3.40
N MET A 75 -8.19 -5.49 4.23
CA MET A 75 -7.10 -6.49 4.12
C MET A 75 -7.55 -7.92 4.44
N LEU A 76 -8.72 -8.10 5.05
CA LEU A 76 -9.33 -9.42 5.27
C LEU A 76 -10.18 -9.91 4.10
N MET A 77 -10.45 -9.05 3.11
CA MET A 77 -11.25 -9.41 1.93
C MET A 77 -10.44 -10.25 0.94
N PRO A 78 -11.09 -11.13 0.17
CA PRO A 78 -10.45 -11.77 -0.98
C PRO A 78 -10.05 -10.70 -2.02
N ASN A 79 -8.77 -10.70 -2.44
CA ASN A 79 -8.23 -9.72 -3.40
C ASN A 79 -8.48 -8.26 -2.97
N PRO A 80 -7.91 -7.81 -1.85
CA PRO A 80 -8.12 -6.46 -1.35
C PRO A 80 -7.57 -5.42 -2.34
N PRO A 81 -8.22 -4.24 -2.45
CA PRO A 81 -7.67 -3.13 -3.21
C PRO A 81 -6.40 -2.60 -2.56
N LYS A 82 -5.59 -1.87 -3.32
CA LYS A 82 -4.47 -1.13 -2.74
C LYS A 82 -4.99 0.08 -1.96
N VAL A 83 -4.40 0.37 -0.80
CA VAL A 83 -4.83 1.49 0.05
C VAL A 83 -3.73 2.53 0.15
N ILE A 84 -4.04 3.77 -0.19
CA ILE A 84 -3.25 4.96 0.09
C ILE A 84 -3.92 5.68 1.26
N ALA A 85 -3.27 5.69 2.42
CA ALA A 85 -3.76 6.42 3.58
C ALA A 85 -3.51 7.93 3.40
N MET A 86 -4.50 8.75 3.74
CA MET A 86 -4.40 10.21 3.67
C MET A 86 -4.56 10.84 5.06
N THR A 87 -3.83 11.92 5.32
CA THR A 87 -3.98 12.70 6.55
C THR A 87 -3.75 14.19 6.31
N ALA A 88 -4.41 15.02 7.13
CA ALA A 88 -4.17 16.46 7.15
C ALA A 88 -2.98 16.86 8.05
N PHE A 89 -2.48 15.95 8.89
CA PHE A 89 -1.47 16.25 9.91
C PHE A 89 -0.31 15.26 9.85
N ASP A 90 0.92 15.78 10.03
CA ASP A 90 2.10 14.97 10.32
C ASP A 90 2.02 14.48 11.77
N VAL A 91 1.71 13.22 11.94
CA VAL A 91 1.82 12.54 13.24
C VAL A 91 2.58 11.25 12.99
N ASP A 92 3.83 11.19 13.38
CA ASP A 92 4.73 10.05 13.14
C ASP A 92 4.11 8.68 13.46
N GLY A 93 3.32 8.60 14.54
CA GLY A 93 2.60 7.38 14.90
C GLY A 93 1.50 6.95 13.92
N LEU A 94 0.92 7.87 13.13
CA LEU A 94 -0.15 7.53 12.16
C LEU A 94 0.39 6.82 10.93
N VAL A 95 1.59 7.15 10.48
CA VAL A 95 2.23 6.45 9.35
C VAL A 95 2.47 4.98 9.71
N ILE A 96 3.03 4.74 10.90
CA ILE A 96 3.28 3.38 11.42
C ILE A 96 1.96 2.62 11.53
N ALA A 97 0.95 3.22 12.16
CA ALA A 97 -0.37 2.59 12.32
C ALA A 97 -1.05 2.29 10.98
N ALA A 98 -0.90 3.17 9.96
CA ALA A 98 -1.43 2.94 8.62
C ALA A 98 -0.74 1.75 7.93
N VAL A 99 0.59 1.66 8.02
CA VAL A 99 1.35 0.52 7.50
C VAL A 99 0.97 -0.78 8.21
N GLU A 100 0.83 -0.75 9.54
CA GLU A 100 0.38 -1.92 10.33
C GLU A 100 -1.06 -2.32 10.01
N ALA A 101 -1.93 -1.36 9.68
CA ALA A 101 -3.28 -1.65 9.21
C ALA A 101 -3.29 -2.30 7.81
N GLY A 102 -2.22 -2.14 7.03
CA GLY A 102 -2.08 -2.71 5.69
C GLY A 102 -2.09 -1.69 4.54
N ALA A 103 -1.93 -0.40 4.84
CA ALA A 103 -1.80 0.62 3.80
C ALA A 103 -0.56 0.37 2.93
N HIS A 104 -0.68 0.64 1.64
CA HIS A 104 0.38 0.47 0.62
C HIS A 104 1.18 1.74 0.42
N SER A 105 0.62 2.89 0.79
CA SER A 105 1.25 4.19 0.78
C SER A 105 0.57 5.11 1.79
N PHE A 106 1.23 6.25 2.04
CA PHE A 106 0.73 7.30 2.92
C PHE A 106 0.99 8.66 2.27
N MET A 107 0.01 9.55 2.32
CA MET A 107 0.11 10.88 1.73
C MET A 107 -0.50 11.95 2.65
N ARG A 108 0.03 13.15 2.59
CA ARG A 108 -0.59 14.32 3.19
C ARG A 108 -1.68 14.85 2.26
N LYS A 109 -2.78 15.34 2.80
CA LYS A 109 -3.88 15.91 2.00
C LYS A 109 -3.51 17.22 1.30
N ASP A 110 -2.44 17.89 1.75
CA ASP A 110 -1.89 19.11 1.15
C ASP A 110 -0.76 18.85 0.13
N ALA A 111 -0.51 17.59 -0.24
CA ALA A 111 0.42 17.23 -1.30
C ALA A 111 -0.02 17.79 -2.66
N ALA A 112 0.91 17.96 -3.58
CA ALA A 112 0.60 18.50 -4.90
C ALA A 112 -0.33 17.53 -5.69
N PRO A 113 -1.22 18.06 -6.57
CA PRO A 113 -2.10 17.25 -7.40
C PRO A 113 -1.39 16.14 -8.17
N GLU A 114 -0.22 16.43 -8.70
CA GLU A 114 0.60 15.51 -9.48
C GLU A 114 1.10 14.32 -8.63
N ASP A 115 1.39 14.58 -7.36
CA ASP A 115 1.82 13.54 -6.41
C ASP A 115 0.71 12.52 -6.15
N PHE A 116 -0.56 12.96 -6.03
CA PHE A 116 -1.70 12.07 -5.90
C PHE A 116 -1.89 11.19 -7.14
N GLN A 117 -1.82 11.78 -8.32
CA GLN A 117 -1.93 11.04 -9.57
C GLN A 117 -0.80 10.01 -9.71
N GLN A 118 0.43 10.43 -9.42
CA GLN A 118 1.60 9.55 -9.46
C GLN A 118 1.47 8.41 -8.41
N ALA A 119 1.04 8.74 -7.19
CA ALA A 119 0.82 7.75 -6.13
C ALA A 119 -0.17 6.67 -6.55
N VAL A 120 -1.30 7.07 -7.12
CA VAL A 120 -2.32 6.13 -7.61
C VAL A 120 -1.76 5.20 -8.68
N ARG A 121 -1.01 5.74 -9.65
CA ARG A 121 -0.38 4.92 -10.72
C ARG A 121 0.61 3.91 -10.16
N VAL A 122 1.51 4.38 -9.31
CA VAL A 122 2.59 3.57 -8.75
C VAL A 122 2.04 2.47 -7.84
N VAL A 123 1.10 2.80 -6.97
CA VAL A 123 0.49 1.83 -6.06
C VAL A 123 -0.35 0.80 -6.81
N ALA A 124 -1.04 1.20 -7.89
CA ALA A 124 -1.80 0.27 -8.74
C ALA A 124 -0.92 -0.79 -9.41
N THR A 125 0.35 -0.49 -9.68
CA THR A 125 1.33 -1.40 -10.32
C THR A 125 2.18 -2.20 -9.32
N ASP A 126 1.77 -2.31 -8.07
CA ASP A 126 2.49 -3.02 -7.00
C ASP A 126 3.87 -2.43 -6.63
N HIS A 127 4.14 -1.18 -6.99
CA HIS A 127 5.30 -0.47 -6.49
C HIS A 127 5.01 0.16 -5.12
N ALA A 128 6.02 0.23 -4.25
CA ALA A 128 5.88 0.96 -2.97
C ALA A 128 6.22 2.43 -3.17
N LEU A 129 5.40 3.31 -2.60
CA LEU A 129 5.63 4.75 -2.58
C LEU A 129 6.14 5.23 -1.20
N PHE A 130 6.97 4.41 -0.57
CA PHE A 130 7.74 4.84 0.58
C PHE A 130 9.20 4.98 0.16
N SER A 131 9.82 6.13 0.46
CA SER A 131 11.26 6.26 0.29
C SER A 131 11.98 5.26 1.21
N ARG A 132 13.20 4.84 0.83
CA ARG A 132 14.03 4.01 1.70
C ARG A 132 14.19 4.62 3.09
N ASP A 133 14.42 5.93 3.15
CA ASP A 133 14.60 6.67 4.40
C ASP A 133 13.33 6.64 5.26
N SER A 134 12.14 6.76 4.64
CA SER A 134 10.86 6.64 5.36
C SER A 134 10.66 5.23 5.92
N LEU A 135 10.92 4.18 5.12
CA LEU A 135 10.81 2.80 5.59
C LEU A 135 11.82 2.49 6.71
N ARG A 136 13.04 3.01 6.60
CA ARG A 136 14.07 2.88 7.64
C ARG A 136 13.66 3.58 8.92
N ALA A 137 13.20 4.84 8.83
CA ALA A 137 12.74 5.59 10.00
C ALA A 137 11.56 4.89 10.70
N ILE A 138 10.60 4.35 9.94
CA ILE A 138 9.50 3.53 10.47
C ILE A 138 10.04 2.27 11.15
N ALA A 139 10.98 1.56 10.55
CA ALA A 139 11.57 0.35 11.12
C ALA A 139 12.33 0.63 12.43
N GLU A 140 13.02 1.76 12.52
CA GLU A 140 13.78 2.18 13.71
C GLU A 140 12.88 2.69 14.83
N SER A 141 11.75 3.34 14.51
CA SER A 141 10.81 3.90 15.50
C SER A 141 9.86 2.88 16.11
N THR A 142 9.73 1.68 15.50
CA THR A 142 8.86 0.63 16.02
C THR A 142 9.62 -0.26 16.99
N PRO A 143 9.05 -0.60 18.17
CA PRO A 143 9.72 -1.48 19.14
C PRO A 143 10.14 -2.80 18.48
N ARG A 144 11.42 -3.16 18.61
CA ARG A 144 11.94 -4.45 18.15
C ARG A 144 11.47 -5.56 19.08
N GLU A 145 10.88 -6.62 18.52
CA GLU A 145 10.80 -7.93 19.16
C GLU A 145 11.96 -8.80 18.65
N PRO A 146 13.13 -8.80 19.27
CA PRO A 146 14.38 -9.35 18.70
C PRO A 146 14.31 -10.85 18.35
N VAL A 147 13.47 -11.60 19.07
CA VAL A 147 13.35 -13.06 18.89
C VAL A 147 12.49 -13.43 17.69
N ARG A 148 11.48 -12.62 17.34
CA ARG A 148 10.63 -12.86 16.15
C ARG A 148 11.32 -12.44 14.86
N ASP A 149 12.11 -11.39 14.90
CA ASP A 149 12.72 -10.83 13.70
C ASP A 149 13.75 -11.77 13.06
N GLN A 150 14.65 -12.39 13.83
CA GLN A 150 15.66 -13.31 13.27
C GLN A 150 15.06 -14.66 12.81
N SER A 151 14.04 -15.16 13.47
CA SER A 151 13.34 -16.39 13.06
C SER A 151 12.45 -16.20 11.84
N ALA A 152 12.00 -14.98 11.57
CA ALA A 152 11.13 -14.69 10.43
C ALA A 152 11.77 -15.02 9.08
N LEU A 153 13.09 -14.77 8.93
CA LEU A 153 13.79 -15.12 7.68
C LEU A 153 14.07 -16.62 7.55
N ALA A 154 14.05 -17.39 8.65
CA ALA A 154 14.36 -18.81 8.60
C ALA A 154 13.30 -19.65 7.85
N VAL A 155 12.06 -19.15 7.76
CA VAL A 155 10.97 -19.81 7.03
C VAL A 155 11.00 -19.58 5.52
N LEU A 156 11.85 -18.65 5.06
CA LEU A 156 11.98 -18.30 3.65
C LEU A 156 13.05 -19.19 2.99
N THR A 157 12.79 -19.59 1.76
CA THR A 157 13.81 -20.14 0.89
C THR A 157 14.84 -19.07 0.50
N ASP A 158 16.03 -19.46 0.03
CA ASP A 158 17.03 -18.50 -0.43
C ASP A 158 16.50 -17.60 -1.53
N ARG A 159 15.70 -18.16 -2.45
CA ARG A 159 15.07 -17.38 -3.53
C ARG A 159 14.06 -16.36 -3.03
N GLU A 160 13.26 -16.71 -2.03
CA GLU A 160 12.32 -15.79 -1.39
C GLU A 160 13.05 -14.68 -0.61
N ARG A 161 14.19 -14.98 0.02
CA ARG A 161 15.04 -13.96 0.66
C ARG A 161 15.63 -12.98 -0.34
N GLU A 162 16.12 -13.48 -1.50
CA GLU A 162 16.59 -12.62 -2.58
C GLU A 162 15.49 -11.70 -3.09
N VAL A 163 14.26 -12.24 -3.34
CA VAL A 163 13.11 -11.45 -3.75
C VAL A 163 12.75 -10.42 -2.68
N LEU A 164 12.74 -10.79 -1.40
CA LEU A 164 12.45 -9.89 -0.29
C LEU A 164 13.48 -8.76 -0.20
N ALA A 165 14.76 -9.04 -0.39
CA ALA A 165 15.81 -8.03 -0.41
C ALA A 165 15.58 -7.02 -1.55
N GLN A 166 15.28 -7.48 -2.77
CA GLN A 166 14.99 -6.60 -3.91
C GLN A 166 13.70 -5.79 -3.67
N LEU A 167 12.66 -6.42 -3.12
CA LEU A 167 11.40 -5.77 -2.79
C LEU A 167 11.60 -4.63 -1.78
N ALA A 168 12.44 -4.84 -0.78
CA ALA A 168 12.76 -3.84 0.24
C ALA A 168 13.56 -2.64 -0.30
N THR A 169 14.18 -2.77 -1.47
CA THR A 169 14.80 -1.63 -2.16
C THR A 169 13.80 -0.76 -2.95
N GLY A 170 12.51 -1.11 -2.92
CA GLY A 170 11.44 -0.36 -3.59
C GLY A 170 11.13 -0.82 -5.02
N LEU A 171 11.84 -1.82 -5.55
CA LEU A 171 11.66 -2.30 -6.92
C LEU A 171 10.29 -2.97 -7.12
N GLY A 172 9.63 -2.70 -8.25
CA GLY A 172 8.43 -3.41 -8.68
C GLY A 172 8.71 -4.83 -9.15
N ASN A 173 7.62 -5.64 -9.28
CA ASN A 173 7.77 -7.05 -9.66
C ASN A 173 8.43 -7.23 -11.04
N GLY A 174 8.18 -6.33 -12.01
CA GLY A 174 8.83 -6.32 -13.32
C GLY A 174 10.33 -6.09 -13.22
N GLU A 175 10.76 -5.06 -12.46
CA GLU A 175 12.17 -4.74 -12.24
C GLU A 175 12.92 -5.86 -11.50
N ILE A 176 12.26 -6.49 -10.51
CA ILE A 176 12.80 -7.67 -9.82
C ILE A 176 12.97 -8.83 -10.80
N ALA A 177 11.96 -9.05 -11.67
CA ALA A 177 12.00 -10.10 -12.67
C ALA A 177 13.20 -9.93 -13.63
N GLU A 178 13.40 -8.72 -14.13
CA GLU A 178 14.54 -8.37 -14.99
C GLU A 178 15.87 -8.63 -14.27
N ARG A 179 16.05 -8.15 -13.04
CA ARG A 179 17.27 -8.32 -12.26
C ARG A 179 17.58 -9.77 -11.91
N MET A 180 16.55 -10.57 -11.70
CA MET A 180 16.70 -11.98 -11.29
C MET A 180 16.64 -12.94 -12.49
N TYR A 181 16.48 -12.41 -13.71
CA TYR A 181 16.33 -13.20 -14.95
C TYR A 181 15.18 -14.20 -14.88
N LEU A 182 14.03 -13.74 -14.36
CA LEU A 182 12.80 -14.53 -14.21
C LEU A 182 11.61 -13.85 -14.91
N GLY A 183 10.53 -14.61 -15.07
CA GLY A 183 9.25 -14.03 -15.50
C GLY A 183 8.55 -13.29 -14.35
N GLU A 184 7.84 -12.20 -14.66
CA GLU A 184 7.10 -11.41 -13.67
C GLU A 184 6.07 -12.27 -12.90
N THR A 185 5.42 -13.22 -13.58
CA THR A 185 4.49 -14.17 -12.94
C THR A 185 5.18 -15.02 -11.87
N THR A 186 6.44 -15.41 -12.11
CA THR A 186 7.24 -16.16 -11.14
C THR A 186 7.56 -15.31 -9.92
N ILE A 187 7.92 -14.03 -10.13
CA ILE A 187 8.13 -13.09 -9.02
C ILE A 187 6.84 -12.89 -8.22
N LYS A 188 5.68 -12.70 -8.88
CA LYS A 188 4.38 -12.60 -8.20
C LYS A 188 4.10 -13.82 -7.31
N SER A 189 4.42 -15.01 -7.78
CA SER A 189 4.29 -16.25 -7.00
C SER A 189 5.21 -16.26 -5.78
N HIS A 190 6.49 -15.87 -5.94
CA HIS A 190 7.42 -15.75 -4.81
C HIS A 190 6.96 -14.71 -3.80
N VAL A 191 6.50 -13.53 -4.26
CA VAL A 191 5.96 -12.46 -3.39
C VAL A 191 4.76 -12.96 -2.60
N SER A 192 3.81 -13.64 -3.23
CA SER A 192 2.64 -14.22 -2.54
C SER A 192 3.06 -15.26 -1.48
N SER A 193 4.01 -16.13 -1.82
CA SER A 193 4.54 -17.14 -0.90
C SER A 193 5.24 -16.51 0.31
N LEU A 194 6.14 -15.55 0.07
CA LEU A 194 6.86 -14.88 1.16
C LEU A 194 5.91 -14.06 2.05
N PHE A 195 4.87 -13.42 1.51
CA PHE A 195 3.87 -12.73 2.32
C PHE A 195 3.14 -13.69 3.25
N SER A 196 2.71 -14.85 2.74
CA SER A 196 2.07 -15.90 3.53
C SER A 196 2.98 -16.41 4.64
N LYS A 197 4.26 -16.70 4.33
CA LYS A 197 5.25 -17.21 5.29
C LYS A 197 5.61 -16.20 6.38
N LEU A 198 5.70 -14.91 6.01
CA LEU A 198 6.00 -13.82 6.95
C LEU A 198 4.76 -13.35 7.73
N GLY A 199 3.55 -13.80 7.36
CA GLY A 199 2.30 -13.33 7.97
C GLY A 199 2.02 -11.85 7.69
N VAL A 200 2.46 -11.34 6.54
CA VAL A 200 2.24 -9.96 6.11
C VAL A 200 1.29 -9.91 4.92
N ASN A 201 0.59 -8.79 4.76
CA ASN A 201 -0.45 -8.63 3.75
C ASN A 201 -0.09 -7.62 2.63
N ASN A 202 1.06 -6.96 2.72
CA ASN A 202 1.54 -6.06 1.68
C ASN A 202 3.07 -5.96 1.66
N ARG A 203 3.59 -5.35 0.58
CA ARG A 203 5.03 -5.21 0.36
C ARG A 203 5.72 -4.27 1.36
N VAL A 204 5.00 -3.26 1.88
CA VAL A 204 5.56 -2.31 2.84
C VAL A 204 5.88 -3.04 4.15
N ARG A 205 4.96 -3.85 4.65
CA ARG A 205 5.19 -4.70 5.83
C ARG A 205 6.31 -5.72 5.60
N ALA A 206 6.37 -6.32 4.42
CA ALA A 206 7.47 -7.22 4.06
C ALA A 206 8.82 -6.49 4.05
N SER A 207 8.89 -5.28 3.49
CA SER A 207 10.10 -4.43 3.52
C SER A 207 10.53 -4.09 4.95
N LEU A 208 9.58 -3.77 5.83
CA LEU A 208 9.90 -3.50 7.25
C LEU A 208 10.50 -4.73 7.94
N VAL A 209 9.99 -5.94 7.64
CA VAL A 209 10.62 -7.18 8.14
C VAL A 209 12.06 -7.30 7.63
N ALA A 210 12.31 -7.04 6.34
CA ALA A 210 13.66 -7.09 5.77
C ALA A 210 14.64 -6.11 6.47
N TYR A 211 14.21 -4.87 6.72
CA TYR A 211 15.00 -3.88 7.46
C TYR A 211 15.26 -4.30 8.92
N ARG A 212 14.24 -4.78 9.64
CA ARG A 212 14.36 -5.22 11.03
C ARG A 212 15.28 -6.41 11.20
N CYS A 213 15.25 -7.32 10.22
CA CYS A 213 16.13 -8.50 10.20
C CYS A 213 17.56 -8.19 9.69
N GLY A 214 17.87 -6.96 9.27
CA GLY A 214 19.14 -6.58 8.71
C GLY A 214 19.44 -7.20 7.34
N LEU A 215 18.42 -7.61 6.61
CA LEU A 215 18.56 -8.15 5.25
C LEU A 215 18.95 -7.05 4.25
N VAL A 216 18.54 -5.81 4.54
CA VAL A 216 18.89 -4.59 3.80
C VAL A 216 19.22 -3.47 4.79
N SER A 217 20.06 -2.50 4.36
CA SER A 217 20.53 -1.35 5.15
C SER A 217 20.12 -0.02 4.51
#